data_d34c1f8ceb42fb03b8bd09eb69d3dffe
#
_entry.id   d34c1f8ceb42fb03b8bd09eb69d3dffe
#
_cell.length_a   1.000
_cell.length_b   1.000
_cell.length_c   1.000
_cell.angle_alpha   90.00
_cell.angle_beta   90.00
_cell.angle_gamma   90.00
#
_symmetry.space_group_name_H-M   'P 1'
#
loop_
_entity.id
_entity.type
_entity.pdbx_description
1 polymer ?
#
loop_
_entity_poly.entity_id
_entity_poly.type
_entity_poly.pdbx_seq_one_letter_code
_entity_poly.pdbx_strand_id
1 'polypeptide(L)'
;MAITTRQTSLLVQQDWTKIYQTFREADFQSYDFETLRKTMIDYLRTYYPEDFNDFVESSEYIALIDLIAFLGQSLAFRTDLNARENFIDTAERRDSILKLARLISYNPKRNVSSSGYLKIDSVSTTESVIDSNGIDLSNLVISWNDTTNDNWQEQFNAILNTSLVNSQVVGRPGNSQTVNNIKIDEYTLSIVPGVVPVYKFGAIVEGNETAFEVVSGTTQNKSYVYEAEPRPRGRFNILYRNDNLGNSSANTGFFVYFKQGSLNNIEFNLAESLPNRVVNVNFDNINNTDTWLYGLNSQGVSDAVWNSVPAIAGVNIAYTQSSDRNLYQINTRSNDQIDLLFGDGSFANIPQGRYRFYYRQSNGLTYKITPEEIQNISVPISYVSRSGRVEVLTLRVSLYYTIANATARESLEEIRTKAPQQYYTQNRMITGEDYNILPYTAFSTVLKAKAVNRTSSGISRFLDVLDVTGKYSSTNIFAQDGFLYRDEFIRQVKFSFQTTNEIYKALYNQVR
;
A
#
# COMPACT_ATOMS: atom_id res chain seq x y z
N MET A 1 61.88 -10.24 -0.27
CA MET A 1 60.64 -9.48 0.00
C MET A 1 60.37 -8.48 -1.14
N ALA A 2 60.08 -8.98 -2.34
CA ALA A 2 59.83 -8.13 -3.53
C ALA A 2 58.56 -8.56 -4.31
N ILE A 3 57.66 -9.32 -3.68
CA ILE A 3 56.46 -9.88 -4.35
C ILE A 3 55.22 -9.02 -4.09
N THR A 4 55.22 -8.21 -3.04
CA THR A 4 54.06 -7.42 -2.64
C THR A 4 53.82 -6.14 -3.43
N THR A 5 54.84 -5.59 -4.06
CA THR A 5 54.74 -4.31 -4.82
C THR A 5 54.16 -4.52 -6.22
N ARG A 6 54.24 -5.70 -6.79
CA ARG A 6 53.72 -5.99 -8.15
C ARG A 6 52.21 -6.30 -8.13
N GLN A 7 51.74 -6.90 -7.08
CA GLN A 7 50.29 -7.20 -6.91
C GLN A 7 49.50 -5.95 -6.52
N THR A 8 50.06 -5.06 -5.68
CA THR A 8 49.40 -3.80 -5.34
C THR A 8 49.38 -2.83 -6.52
N SER A 9 50.38 -2.83 -7.39
CA SER A 9 50.36 -1.96 -8.58
C SER A 9 49.35 -2.44 -9.65
N LEU A 10 49.09 -3.73 -9.75
CA LEU A 10 48.07 -4.30 -10.64
C LEU A 10 46.63 -3.97 -10.16
N LEU A 11 46.40 -3.96 -8.87
CA LEU A 11 45.09 -3.61 -8.28
C LEU A 11 44.82 -2.11 -8.29
N VAL A 12 45.84 -1.28 -8.13
CA VAL A 12 45.71 0.19 -8.15
C VAL A 12 45.56 0.76 -9.58
N GLN A 13 46.02 0.03 -10.60
CA GLN A 13 45.89 0.46 -12.01
C GLN A 13 44.58 -0.03 -12.68
N GLN A 14 43.80 -0.84 -12.03
CA GLN A 14 42.46 -1.18 -12.54
C GLN A 14 41.55 0.02 -12.32
N ASP A 15 41.36 0.78 -13.37
CA ASP A 15 40.37 1.86 -13.41
C ASP A 15 38.96 1.22 -13.40
N TRP A 16 38.37 1.10 -12.21
CA TRP A 16 37.05 0.55 -12.01
C TRP A 16 36.00 1.28 -12.85
N THR A 17 36.24 2.54 -13.18
CA THR A 17 35.38 3.32 -14.07
C THR A 17 35.36 2.74 -15.49
N LYS A 18 36.52 2.28 -15.98
CA LYS A 18 36.61 1.63 -17.30
C LYS A 18 35.98 0.24 -17.30
N ILE A 19 36.17 -0.52 -16.22
CA ILE A 19 35.48 -1.83 -16.05
C ILE A 19 33.98 -1.61 -16.06
N TYR A 20 33.49 -0.62 -15.31
CA TYR A 20 32.07 -0.27 -15.26
C TYR A 20 31.52 0.22 -16.60
N GLN A 21 32.29 1.04 -17.32
CA GLN A 21 31.94 1.49 -18.68
C GLN A 21 31.92 0.33 -19.69
N THR A 22 32.86 -0.60 -19.60
CA THR A 22 32.88 -1.78 -20.46
C THR A 22 31.67 -2.69 -20.25
N PHE A 23 31.21 -2.83 -19.00
CA PHE A 23 29.97 -3.56 -18.70
C PHE A 23 28.72 -2.83 -19.16
N ARG A 24 28.72 -1.49 -19.16
CA ARG A 24 27.62 -0.65 -19.63
C ARG A 24 27.53 -0.60 -21.16
N GLU A 25 28.67 -0.70 -21.82
CA GLU A 25 28.83 -0.64 -23.28
C GLU A 25 29.08 -2.02 -23.91
N ALA A 26 28.83 -3.12 -23.17
CA ALA A 26 28.91 -4.46 -23.73
C ALA A 26 27.93 -4.58 -24.90
N ASP A 27 28.44 -4.31 -26.09
CA ASP A 27 27.66 -4.35 -27.32
C ASP A 27 27.64 -5.79 -27.85
N PHE A 28 26.44 -6.36 -27.94
CA PHE A 28 26.23 -7.69 -28.49
C PHE A 28 26.58 -7.86 -29.97
N GLN A 29 26.75 -6.75 -30.66
CA GLN A 29 27.10 -6.78 -32.10
C GLN A 29 28.39 -7.52 -32.37
N SER A 30 29.32 -7.58 -31.39
CA SER A 30 30.58 -8.33 -31.54
C SER A 30 30.48 -9.83 -31.39
N TYR A 31 29.32 -10.35 -30.95
CA TYR A 31 29.09 -11.79 -30.73
C TYR A 31 27.87 -12.31 -31.50
N ASP A 32 27.54 -11.65 -32.61
CA ASP A 32 26.50 -12.15 -33.52
C ASP A 32 26.95 -13.43 -34.22
N PHE A 33 25.96 -14.16 -34.73
CA PHE A 33 26.18 -15.44 -35.36
C PHE A 33 27.19 -15.36 -36.54
N GLU A 34 27.04 -14.33 -37.39
CA GLU A 34 27.88 -14.13 -38.55
C GLU A 34 29.34 -13.83 -38.21
N THR A 35 29.55 -12.99 -37.20
CA THR A 35 30.90 -12.64 -36.72
C THR A 35 31.57 -13.84 -36.07
N LEU A 36 30.88 -14.62 -35.25
CA LEU A 36 31.41 -15.84 -34.65
C LEU A 36 31.74 -16.88 -35.74
N ARG A 37 30.81 -17.10 -36.66
CA ARG A 37 31.00 -18.01 -37.80
C ARG A 37 32.23 -17.65 -38.62
N LYS A 38 32.33 -16.38 -39.00
CA LYS A 38 33.49 -15.86 -39.77
C LYS A 38 34.81 -16.04 -39.02
N THR A 39 34.83 -15.68 -37.75
CA THR A 39 36.03 -15.79 -36.89
C THR A 39 36.48 -17.27 -36.81
N MET A 40 35.55 -18.21 -36.67
CA MET A 40 35.85 -19.63 -36.61
C MET A 40 36.40 -20.17 -37.95
N ILE A 41 35.80 -19.74 -39.05
CA ILE A 41 36.29 -20.09 -40.40
C ILE A 41 37.70 -19.51 -40.65
N ASP A 42 37.91 -18.23 -40.28
CA ASP A 42 39.22 -17.57 -40.45
C ASP A 42 40.30 -18.21 -39.55
N TYR A 43 39.91 -18.67 -38.34
CA TYR A 43 40.79 -19.42 -37.44
C TYR A 43 41.21 -20.75 -38.08
N LEU A 44 40.30 -21.54 -38.63
CA LEU A 44 40.58 -22.82 -39.28
C LEU A 44 41.47 -22.61 -40.53
N ARG A 45 41.21 -21.60 -41.34
CA ARG A 45 42.03 -21.23 -42.48
C ARG A 45 43.46 -20.86 -42.10
N THR A 46 43.64 -20.19 -40.98
CA THR A 46 44.95 -19.69 -40.55
C THR A 46 45.81 -20.79 -39.93
N TYR A 47 45.23 -21.65 -39.13
CA TYR A 47 45.98 -22.64 -38.33
C TYR A 47 45.95 -24.04 -38.87
N TYR A 48 44.97 -24.40 -39.74
CA TYR A 48 44.80 -25.75 -40.29
C TYR A 48 44.52 -25.72 -41.81
N PRO A 49 45.36 -25.04 -42.61
CA PRO A 49 45.10 -24.84 -44.04
C PRO A 49 45.16 -26.11 -44.86
N GLU A 50 45.88 -27.15 -44.41
CA GLU A 50 46.02 -28.41 -45.10
C GLU A 50 44.85 -29.36 -44.85
N ASP A 51 44.25 -29.31 -43.70
CA ASP A 51 43.18 -30.22 -43.25
C ASP A 51 41.77 -29.69 -43.55
N PHE A 52 41.60 -28.33 -43.61
CA PHE A 52 40.29 -27.70 -43.74
C PHE A 52 40.27 -26.67 -44.88
N ASN A 53 40.27 -27.13 -46.12
CA ASN A 53 40.17 -26.25 -47.31
C ASN A 53 38.83 -26.40 -48.07
N ASP A 54 37.92 -27.24 -47.60
CA ASP A 54 36.56 -27.35 -48.12
C ASP A 54 35.56 -26.50 -47.31
N PHE A 55 35.36 -25.28 -47.75
CA PHE A 55 34.44 -24.32 -47.14
C PHE A 55 33.14 -24.16 -47.94
N VAL A 56 32.67 -25.22 -48.54
CA VAL A 56 31.39 -25.22 -49.24
C VAL A 56 30.26 -25.16 -48.21
N GLU A 57 29.28 -24.29 -48.41
CA GLU A 57 28.17 -24.07 -47.49
C GLU A 57 27.35 -25.31 -47.13
N SER A 58 27.44 -26.35 -47.93
CA SER A 58 26.76 -27.64 -47.73
C SER A 58 27.63 -28.69 -47.02
N SER A 59 28.83 -28.35 -46.56
CA SER A 59 29.71 -29.33 -45.91
C SER A 59 29.26 -29.59 -44.46
N GLU A 60 29.46 -30.82 -43.97
CA GLU A 60 29.15 -31.19 -42.57
C GLU A 60 29.94 -30.34 -41.56
N TYR A 61 31.15 -29.91 -41.92
CA TYR A 61 32.00 -29.06 -41.09
C TYR A 61 31.41 -27.66 -40.91
N ILE A 62 30.86 -27.05 -41.96
CA ILE A 62 30.19 -25.78 -41.89
C ILE A 62 28.96 -25.88 -40.99
N ALA A 63 28.18 -26.97 -41.10
CA ALA A 63 27.04 -27.20 -40.21
C ALA A 63 27.43 -27.29 -38.71
N LEU A 64 28.60 -27.90 -38.42
CA LEU A 64 29.14 -27.93 -37.05
C LEU A 64 29.59 -26.53 -36.58
N ILE A 65 30.25 -25.75 -37.45
CA ILE A 65 30.64 -24.36 -37.14
C ILE A 65 29.40 -23.52 -36.89
N ASP A 66 28.37 -23.65 -37.71
CA ASP A 66 27.12 -22.94 -37.56
C ASP A 66 26.41 -23.28 -36.20
N LEU A 67 26.43 -24.58 -35.83
CA LEU A 67 25.89 -25.01 -34.54
C LEU A 67 26.70 -24.43 -33.37
N ILE A 68 28.02 -24.42 -33.44
CA ILE A 68 28.88 -23.84 -32.39
C ILE A 68 28.72 -22.30 -32.34
N ALA A 69 28.64 -21.63 -33.48
CA ALA A 69 28.39 -20.20 -33.55
C ALA A 69 27.03 -19.82 -32.91
N PHE A 70 25.98 -20.58 -33.19
CA PHE A 70 24.67 -20.42 -32.57
C PHE A 70 24.71 -20.64 -31.05
N LEU A 71 25.42 -21.69 -30.60
CA LEU A 71 25.62 -21.90 -29.15
C LEU A 71 26.41 -20.74 -28.53
N GLY A 72 27.46 -20.27 -29.21
CA GLY A 72 28.25 -19.12 -28.75
C GLY A 72 27.42 -17.86 -28.62
N GLN A 73 26.62 -17.54 -29.63
CA GLN A 73 25.68 -16.40 -29.56
C GLN A 73 24.67 -16.56 -28.43
N SER A 74 24.07 -17.76 -28.27
CA SER A 74 23.11 -18.02 -27.19
C SER A 74 23.73 -17.87 -25.79
N LEU A 75 24.97 -18.31 -25.61
CA LEU A 75 25.71 -18.16 -24.36
C LEU A 75 26.08 -16.72 -24.10
N ALA A 76 26.57 -15.99 -25.11
CA ALA A 76 26.91 -14.56 -24.99
C ALA A 76 25.65 -13.75 -24.58
N PHE A 77 24.52 -13.99 -25.27
CA PHE A 77 23.24 -13.36 -24.93
C PHE A 77 22.81 -13.61 -23.48
N ARG A 78 22.89 -14.89 -23.05
CA ARG A 78 22.54 -15.23 -21.66
C ARG A 78 23.49 -14.59 -20.64
N THR A 79 24.76 -14.49 -20.97
CA THR A 79 25.77 -13.88 -20.10
C THR A 79 25.52 -12.38 -19.92
N ASP A 80 25.22 -11.67 -21.01
CA ASP A 80 24.90 -10.25 -20.93
C ASP A 80 23.55 -10.01 -20.23
N LEU A 81 22.53 -10.80 -20.56
CA LEU A 81 21.26 -10.71 -19.85
C LEU A 81 21.47 -10.89 -18.34
N ASN A 82 22.26 -11.89 -17.93
CA ASN A 82 22.56 -12.09 -16.52
C ASN A 82 23.38 -10.93 -15.92
N ALA A 83 24.32 -10.36 -16.69
CA ALA A 83 25.09 -9.20 -16.23
C ALA A 83 24.19 -7.98 -16.02
N ARG A 84 23.30 -7.69 -16.97
CA ARG A 84 22.32 -6.57 -16.86
C ARG A 84 21.37 -6.75 -15.68
N GLU A 85 20.93 -7.98 -15.42
CA GLU A 85 20.00 -8.28 -14.32
C GLU A 85 20.62 -8.09 -12.93
N ASN A 86 21.91 -7.86 -12.81
CA ASN A 86 22.59 -7.58 -11.53
C ASN A 86 22.56 -6.11 -11.09
N PHE A 87 22.12 -5.20 -11.96
CA PHE A 87 22.08 -3.77 -11.66
C PHE A 87 20.64 -3.23 -11.77
N ILE A 88 20.22 -2.43 -10.80
CA ILE A 88 18.85 -1.93 -10.73
C ILE A 88 18.47 -1.06 -11.94
N ASP A 89 19.45 -0.35 -12.51
CA ASP A 89 19.25 0.53 -13.66
C ASP A 89 19.04 -0.22 -14.98
N THR A 90 19.66 -1.40 -15.11
CA THR A 90 19.67 -2.18 -16.36
C THR A 90 18.85 -3.45 -16.30
N ALA A 91 18.45 -3.91 -15.11
CA ALA A 91 17.62 -5.10 -14.96
C ALA A 91 16.24 -4.87 -15.60
N GLU A 92 15.77 -5.83 -16.39
CA GLU A 92 14.47 -5.78 -17.07
C GLU A 92 13.43 -6.66 -16.39
N ARG A 93 13.89 -7.74 -15.75
CA ARG A 93 13.00 -8.69 -15.08
C ARG A 93 12.53 -8.13 -13.74
N ARG A 94 11.21 -8.12 -13.51
CA ARG A 94 10.62 -7.65 -12.26
C ARG A 94 11.21 -8.37 -11.04
N ASP A 95 11.45 -9.68 -11.12
CA ASP A 95 12.02 -10.44 -10.00
C ASP A 95 13.44 -9.99 -9.63
N SER A 96 14.26 -9.65 -10.62
CA SER A 96 15.62 -9.14 -10.38
C SER A 96 15.57 -7.78 -9.71
N ILE A 97 14.74 -6.86 -10.22
CA ILE A 97 14.55 -5.53 -9.65
C ILE A 97 14.02 -5.62 -8.21
N LEU A 98 13.05 -6.50 -7.93
CA LEU A 98 12.53 -6.71 -6.58
C LEU A 98 13.60 -7.24 -5.62
N LYS A 99 14.45 -8.16 -6.08
CA LYS A 99 15.57 -8.68 -5.28
C LYS A 99 16.61 -7.60 -5.00
N LEU A 100 16.99 -6.80 -6.02
CA LEU A 100 17.93 -5.68 -5.88
C LEU A 100 17.39 -4.59 -4.96
N ALA A 101 16.12 -4.21 -5.10
CA ALA A 101 15.46 -3.28 -4.21
C ALA A 101 15.48 -3.76 -2.75
N ARG A 102 15.26 -5.05 -2.53
CA ARG A 102 15.33 -5.66 -1.19
C ARG A 102 16.71 -5.60 -0.57
N LEU A 103 17.78 -5.74 -1.36
CA LEU A 103 19.17 -5.60 -0.86
C LEU A 103 19.45 -4.22 -0.24
N ILE A 104 18.79 -3.19 -0.76
CA ILE A 104 18.86 -1.82 -0.21
C ILE A 104 17.71 -1.51 0.76
N SER A 105 17.05 -2.54 1.28
CA SER A 105 15.94 -2.44 2.25
C SER A 105 14.71 -1.69 1.73
N TYR A 106 14.52 -1.64 0.41
CA TYR A 106 13.31 -1.13 -0.21
C TYR A 106 12.33 -2.27 -0.49
N ASN A 107 11.10 -2.18 0.03
CA ASN A 107 10.04 -3.14 -0.25
C ASN A 107 8.98 -2.48 -1.13
N PRO A 108 8.95 -2.79 -2.44
CA PRO A 108 8.04 -2.17 -3.38
C PRO A 108 6.58 -2.40 -2.99
N LYS A 109 5.76 -1.36 -3.18
CA LYS A 109 4.35 -1.39 -2.83
C LYS A 109 3.55 -2.20 -3.84
N ARG A 110 2.67 -3.01 -3.30
CA ARG A 110 1.68 -3.75 -4.07
C ARG A 110 0.45 -2.87 -4.31
N ASN A 111 -0.50 -3.37 -5.08
CA ASN A 111 -1.76 -2.70 -5.31
C ASN A 111 -2.52 -2.42 -4.01
N VAL A 112 -3.30 -1.37 -4.00
CA VAL A 112 -4.28 -1.05 -2.94
C VAL A 112 -5.65 -0.96 -3.59
N SER A 113 -6.58 -1.75 -3.09
CA SER A 113 -7.95 -1.81 -3.61
C SER A 113 -8.78 -0.61 -3.17
N SER A 114 -9.80 -0.28 -3.94
CA SER A 114 -10.78 0.75 -3.61
C SER A 114 -11.51 0.42 -2.31
N SER A 115 -11.80 1.45 -1.54
CA SER A 115 -12.56 1.32 -0.30
C SER A 115 -13.40 2.56 -0.05
N GLY A 116 -14.53 2.41 0.64
CA GLY A 116 -15.41 3.52 0.92
C GLY A 116 -16.57 3.14 1.81
N TYR A 117 -17.60 3.99 1.82
CA TYR A 117 -18.79 3.81 2.61
C TYR A 117 -20.02 3.74 1.72
N LEU A 118 -20.87 2.76 2.00
CA LEU A 118 -22.19 2.65 1.41
C LEU A 118 -23.21 3.19 2.41
N LYS A 119 -24.13 4.01 1.95
CA LYS A 119 -25.25 4.50 2.74
C LYS A 119 -26.32 3.42 2.79
N ILE A 120 -26.96 3.25 3.94
CA ILE A 120 -28.08 2.34 4.13
C ILE A 120 -29.35 3.07 3.68
N ASP A 121 -29.99 2.53 2.64
CA ASP A 121 -31.23 3.07 2.07
C ASP A 121 -32.46 2.47 2.74
N SER A 122 -32.40 1.19 3.12
CA SER A 122 -33.47 0.56 3.87
C SER A 122 -32.95 -0.57 4.74
N VAL A 123 -33.73 -0.88 5.78
CA VAL A 123 -33.43 -1.95 6.73
C VAL A 123 -34.62 -2.88 6.87
N SER A 124 -34.35 -4.15 7.11
CA SER A 124 -35.34 -5.14 7.55
C SER A 124 -34.66 -6.16 8.46
N THR A 125 -35.41 -6.74 9.39
CA THR A 125 -34.90 -7.78 10.29
C THR A 125 -35.90 -8.94 10.40
N THR A 126 -35.38 -10.16 10.64
CA THR A 126 -36.19 -11.31 10.96
C THR A 126 -36.65 -11.34 12.43
N GLU A 127 -35.95 -10.55 13.28
CA GLU A 127 -36.30 -10.40 14.70
C GLU A 127 -37.63 -9.65 14.85
N SER A 128 -38.50 -10.12 15.76
CA SER A 128 -39.76 -9.45 16.07
C SER A 128 -39.45 -8.16 16.86
N VAL A 129 -39.71 -7.03 16.23
CA VAL A 129 -39.53 -5.67 16.76
C VAL A 129 -40.88 -4.99 16.76
N ILE A 130 -41.34 -4.54 17.91
CA ILE A 130 -42.64 -3.86 18.03
C ILE A 130 -42.37 -2.35 18.14
N ASP A 131 -43.00 -1.57 17.25
CA ASP A 131 -42.91 -0.11 17.29
C ASP A 131 -43.83 0.51 18.38
N SER A 132 -43.80 1.82 18.53
CA SER A 132 -44.63 2.55 19.52
C SER A 132 -46.14 2.40 19.27
N ASN A 133 -46.55 2.04 18.07
CA ASN A 133 -47.92 1.85 17.67
C ASN A 133 -48.37 0.38 17.83
N GLY A 134 -47.51 -0.49 18.32
CA GLY A 134 -47.81 -1.94 18.52
C GLY A 134 -47.70 -2.77 17.24
N ILE A 135 -47.09 -2.25 16.17
CA ILE A 135 -46.88 -2.96 14.90
C ILE A 135 -45.60 -3.79 14.99
N ASP A 136 -45.71 -5.08 14.63
CA ASP A 136 -44.53 -5.96 14.48
C ASP A 136 -43.81 -5.63 13.14
N LEU A 137 -42.59 -5.17 13.24
CA LEU A 137 -41.74 -4.77 12.12
C LEU A 137 -40.96 -5.95 11.51
N SER A 138 -41.16 -7.18 12.04
CA SER A 138 -40.43 -8.36 11.51
C SER A 138 -40.70 -8.53 10.02
N ASN A 139 -39.63 -8.72 9.24
CA ASN A 139 -39.63 -8.82 7.77
C ASN A 139 -40.23 -7.63 7.00
N LEU A 140 -40.56 -6.53 7.67
CA LEU A 140 -40.92 -5.27 6.98
C LEU A 140 -39.66 -4.53 6.52
N VAL A 141 -39.76 -3.93 5.32
CA VAL A 141 -38.70 -3.09 4.78
C VAL A 141 -39.01 -1.63 5.09
N ILE A 142 -38.19 -1.01 5.93
CA ILE A 142 -38.30 0.39 6.28
C ILE A 142 -37.22 1.17 5.55
N SER A 143 -37.64 2.14 4.73
CA SER A 143 -36.74 2.97 3.93
C SER A 143 -36.32 4.24 4.67
N TRP A 144 -35.07 4.63 4.47
CA TRP A 144 -34.56 5.91 4.95
C TRP A 144 -35.26 7.07 4.23
N ASN A 145 -35.75 8.05 4.98
CA ASN A 145 -36.44 9.23 4.46
C ASN A 145 -37.66 8.89 3.58
N ASP A 146 -38.45 7.88 3.99
CA ASP A 146 -39.69 7.51 3.31
C ASP A 146 -40.78 8.58 3.53
N THR A 147 -41.10 9.31 2.48
CA THR A 147 -42.12 10.35 2.52
C THR A 147 -43.56 9.81 2.62
N THR A 148 -43.76 8.52 2.44
CA THR A 148 -45.06 7.86 2.52
C THR A 148 -45.35 7.26 3.90
N ASN A 149 -44.32 7.12 4.73
CA ASN A 149 -44.40 6.59 6.09
C ASN A 149 -43.96 7.65 7.10
N ASP A 150 -44.91 8.32 7.74
CA ASP A 150 -44.62 9.37 8.73
C ASP A 150 -43.81 8.88 9.94
N ASN A 151 -43.82 7.56 10.21
CA ASN A 151 -43.14 6.95 11.32
C ASN A 151 -41.83 6.25 10.92
N TRP A 152 -41.36 6.43 9.67
CA TRP A 152 -40.18 5.73 9.16
C TRP A 152 -38.94 5.88 10.06
N GLN A 153 -38.72 7.04 10.62
CA GLN A 153 -37.55 7.32 11.45
C GLN A 153 -37.55 6.52 12.76
N GLU A 154 -38.69 6.45 13.42
CA GLU A 154 -38.85 5.64 14.63
C GLU A 154 -38.66 4.16 14.32
N GLN A 155 -39.37 3.64 13.30
CA GLN A 155 -39.33 2.24 12.91
C GLN A 155 -37.94 1.82 12.43
N PHE A 156 -37.28 2.67 11.62
CA PHE A 156 -35.89 2.46 11.18
C PHE A 156 -34.93 2.35 12.37
N ASN A 157 -35.06 3.31 13.31
CA ASN A 157 -34.26 3.31 14.52
C ASN A 157 -34.60 2.14 15.44
N ALA A 158 -35.85 1.74 15.54
CA ALA A 158 -36.28 0.59 16.34
C ALA A 158 -35.63 -0.72 15.84
N ILE A 159 -35.63 -0.95 14.51
CA ILE A 159 -34.97 -2.11 13.91
C ILE A 159 -33.47 -2.10 14.21
N LEU A 160 -32.78 -0.99 13.93
CA LEU A 160 -31.34 -0.90 14.21
C LEU A 160 -31.03 -1.02 15.70
N ASN A 161 -31.81 -0.38 16.58
CA ASN A 161 -31.60 -0.45 18.02
C ASN A 161 -31.77 -1.87 18.57
N THR A 162 -32.76 -2.62 18.07
CA THR A 162 -32.94 -4.01 18.45
C THR A 162 -31.82 -4.90 17.94
N SER A 163 -31.38 -4.68 16.72
CA SER A 163 -30.27 -5.44 16.11
C SER A 163 -28.90 -5.12 16.73
N LEU A 164 -28.70 -3.89 17.25
CA LEU A 164 -27.42 -3.44 17.82
C LEU A 164 -27.37 -3.78 19.33
N VAL A 165 -26.53 -4.72 19.72
CA VAL A 165 -26.54 -5.30 21.07
C VAL A 165 -25.94 -4.40 22.14
N ASN A 166 -24.93 -3.60 21.82
CA ASN A 166 -24.15 -2.82 22.79
C ASN A 166 -24.33 -1.32 22.65
N SER A 167 -25.26 -0.89 21.80
CA SER A 167 -25.51 0.53 21.59
C SER A 167 -26.98 0.84 21.64
N GLN A 168 -27.29 2.09 21.89
CA GLN A 168 -28.63 2.63 21.79
C GLN A 168 -28.63 3.59 20.63
N VAL A 169 -29.45 3.37 19.64
CA VAL A 169 -29.50 4.20 18.43
C VAL A 169 -29.87 5.64 18.76
N VAL A 170 -30.79 5.83 19.68
CA VAL A 170 -31.23 7.18 20.06
C VAL A 170 -30.33 7.71 21.15
N GLY A 171 -29.38 8.55 20.76
CA GLY A 171 -28.61 9.41 21.65
C GLY A 171 -27.48 8.78 22.45
N ARG A 172 -27.12 7.51 22.20
CA ARG A 172 -26.04 6.84 22.94
C ARG A 172 -25.19 5.94 22.03
N PRO A 173 -24.43 6.51 21.10
CA PRO A 173 -23.46 5.76 20.31
C PRO A 173 -22.33 5.23 21.21
N GLY A 174 -21.72 4.13 20.81
CA GLY A 174 -20.56 3.56 21.49
C GLY A 174 -19.37 4.51 21.49
N ASN A 175 -19.08 5.08 20.33
CA ASN A 175 -18.06 6.11 20.13
C ASN A 175 -18.66 7.26 19.33
N SER A 176 -18.34 8.49 19.74
CA SER A 176 -18.78 9.68 19.03
C SER A 176 -17.59 10.59 18.74
N GLN A 177 -17.46 11.06 17.51
CA GLN A 177 -16.43 12.01 17.11
C GLN A 177 -16.96 12.99 16.08
N THR A 178 -16.34 14.15 16.01
CA THR A 178 -16.63 15.15 14.98
C THR A 178 -15.41 15.34 14.08
N VAL A 179 -15.58 15.11 12.79
CA VAL A 179 -14.54 15.27 11.77
C VAL A 179 -15.09 16.19 10.69
N ASN A 180 -14.41 17.30 10.44
CA ASN A 180 -14.84 18.31 9.43
C ASN A 180 -16.31 18.73 9.58
N ASN A 181 -16.74 19.00 10.81
CA ASN A 181 -18.12 19.35 11.19
C ASN A 181 -19.16 18.22 10.98
N ILE A 182 -18.74 17.02 10.60
CA ILE A 182 -19.61 15.86 10.51
C ILE A 182 -19.52 15.09 11.82
N LYS A 183 -20.65 14.89 12.49
CA LYS A 183 -20.73 14.03 13.66
C LYS A 183 -20.82 12.59 13.21
N ILE A 184 -19.92 11.74 13.71
CA ILE A 184 -19.84 10.31 13.42
C ILE A 184 -20.03 9.55 14.71
N ASP A 185 -21.07 8.73 14.76
CA ASP A 185 -21.38 7.82 15.86
C ASP A 185 -21.26 6.37 15.39
N GLU A 186 -20.65 5.52 16.19
CA GLU A 186 -20.43 4.11 15.88
C GLU A 186 -21.41 3.24 16.66
N TYR A 187 -22.13 2.38 15.95
CA TYR A 187 -23.03 1.37 16.50
C TYR A 187 -22.49 -0.01 16.16
N THR A 188 -22.54 -0.93 17.11
CA THR A 188 -21.89 -2.24 16.99
C THR A 188 -22.90 -3.37 17.07
N LEU A 189 -22.88 -4.29 16.09
CA LEU A 189 -23.62 -5.55 16.11
C LEU A 189 -22.78 -6.65 16.76
N SER A 190 -23.41 -7.45 17.61
CA SER A 190 -22.85 -8.74 18.03
C SER A 190 -23.05 -9.75 16.91
N ILE A 191 -21.95 -10.25 16.36
CA ILE A 191 -21.97 -11.26 15.31
C ILE A 191 -21.91 -12.68 15.89
N VAL A 192 -22.23 -13.66 15.05
CA VAL A 192 -22.08 -15.08 15.39
C VAL A 192 -20.62 -15.39 15.74
N PRO A 193 -20.33 -16.02 16.89
CA PRO A 193 -18.98 -16.35 17.29
C PRO A 193 -18.27 -17.21 16.23
N GLY A 194 -17.01 -16.90 15.94
CA GLY A 194 -16.20 -17.63 14.97
C GLY A 194 -16.37 -17.18 13.52
N VAL A 195 -17.31 -16.29 13.23
CA VAL A 195 -17.50 -15.72 11.89
C VAL A 195 -16.74 -14.43 11.75
N VAL A 196 -15.92 -14.32 10.71
CA VAL A 196 -15.29 -13.05 10.30
C VAL A 196 -16.37 -12.19 9.64
N PRO A 197 -16.58 -10.94 10.09
CA PRO A 197 -17.68 -10.10 9.61
C PRO A 197 -17.38 -9.53 8.21
N VAL A 198 -17.54 -10.35 7.19
CA VAL A 198 -17.31 -10.03 5.78
C VAL A 198 -18.50 -10.50 4.97
N TYR A 199 -19.13 -9.60 4.22
CA TYR A 199 -20.31 -9.90 3.40
C TYR A 199 -20.04 -9.54 1.95
N LYS A 200 -20.11 -10.53 1.04
CA LYS A 200 -19.71 -10.40 -0.36
C LYS A 200 -20.85 -9.89 -1.23
N PHE A 201 -20.52 -9.03 -2.18
CA PHE A 201 -21.40 -8.63 -3.26
C PHE A 201 -20.61 -8.37 -4.55
N GLY A 202 -21.26 -8.41 -5.71
CA GLY A 202 -20.66 -8.07 -7.00
C GLY A 202 -21.30 -6.82 -7.58
N ALA A 203 -20.52 -6.07 -8.35
CA ALA A 203 -20.99 -4.95 -9.15
C ALA A 203 -20.18 -4.87 -10.45
N ILE A 204 -20.80 -4.31 -11.49
CA ILE A 204 -20.11 -4.02 -12.75
C ILE A 204 -19.55 -2.60 -12.63
N VAL A 205 -18.24 -2.48 -12.63
CA VAL A 205 -17.53 -1.20 -12.53
C VAL A 205 -16.66 -1.04 -13.77
N GLU A 206 -16.83 0.09 -14.47
CA GLU A 206 -16.13 0.36 -15.74
C GLU A 206 -16.23 -0.82 -16.74
N GLY A 207 -17.39 -1.50 -16.75
CA GLY A 207 -17.64 -2.65 -17.63
C GLY A 207 -17.06 -3.98 -17.19
N ASN A 208 -16.40 -4.04 -16.02
CA ASN A 208 -15.82 -5.26 -15.47
C ASN A 208 -16.62 -5.74 -14.25
N GLU A 209 -16.91 -7.03 -14.21
CA GLU A 209 -17.48 -7.64 -13.01
C GLU A 209 -16.43 -7.62 -11.89
N THR A 210 -16.75 -6.94 -10.80
CA THR A 210 -15.83 -6.72 -9.69
C THR A 210 -16.46 -7.19 -8.39
N ALA A 211 -15.69 -7.96 -7.62
CA ALA A 211 -16.11 -8.43 -6.31
C ALA A 211 -15.81 -7.36 -5.25
N PHE A 212 -16.76 -7.19 -4.35
CA PHE A 212 -16.68 -6.30 -3.20
C PHE A 212 -17.09 -7.02 -1.92
N GLU A 213 -16.65 -6.50 -0.81
CA GLU A 213 -17.01 -6.99 0.52
C GLU A 213 -17.39 -5.82 1.42
N VAL A 214 -18.54 -5.93 2.07
CA VAL A 214 -18.87 -5.10 3.23
C VAL A 214 -18.16 -5.72 4.43
N VAL A 215 -17.34 -4.95 5.09
CA VAL A 215 -16.44 -5.44 6.14
C VAL A 215 -16.66 -4.67 7.44
N SER A 216 -16.30 -5.31 8.56
CA SER A 216 -16.28 -4.64 9.85
C SER A 216 -15.18 -3.59 9.88
N GLY A 217 -15.49 -2.45 10.47
CA GLY A 217 -14.52 -1.38 10.68
C GLY A 217 -14.45 -0.98 12.15
N THR A 218 -13.38 -0.30 12.54
CA THR A 218 -13.25 0.32 13.84
C THR A 218 -13.02 1.81 13.71
N THR A 219 -13.48 2.56 14.71
CA THR A 219 -13.15 3.97 14.84
C THR A 219 -11.85 4.08 15.62
N GLN A 220 -10.82 4.66 15.04
CA GLN A 220 -9.62 5.02 15.79
C GLN A 220 -9.53 6.52 15.96
N ASN A 221 -8.89 6.96 17.06
CA ASN A 221 -8.67 8.33 17.47
C ASN A 221 -8.63 9.33 16.31
N LYS A 222 -9.63 10.19 16.19
CA LYS A 222 -9.76 11.26 15.17
C LYS A 222 -10.02 10.77 13.75
N SER A 223 -10.29 9.52 13.51
CA SER A 223 -10.28 9.00 12.17
C SER A 223 -11.57 8.36 11.75
N TYR A 224 -11.58 8.10 10.52
CA TYR A 224 -12.55 7.36 9.78
C TYR A 224 -12.66 5.93 10.30
N VAL A 225 -13.77 5.29 10.02
CA VAL A 225 -13.91 3.86 10.21
C VAL A 225 -13.10 3.15 9.13
N TYR A 226 -12.31 2.19 9.55
CA TYR A 226 -11.60 1.29 8.64
C TYR A 226 -11.72 -0.15 9.11
N GLU A 227 -11.37 -1.07 8.25
CA GLU A 227 -11.47 -2.48 8.50
C GLU A 227 -10.70 -2.88 9.76
N ALA A 228 -11.41 -3.55 10.67
CA ALA A 228 -10.77 -4.22 11.79
C ALA A 228 -10.04 -5.47 11.31
N GLU A 229 -9.00 -5.85 12.02
CA GLU A 229 -8.39 -7.17 11.82
C GLU A 229 -9.45 -8.27 11.93
N PRO A 230 -9.42 -9.29 11.04
CA PRO A 230 -10.40 -10.37 11.05
C PRO A 230 -10.19 -11.27 12.27
N ARG A 231 -10.94 -11.00 13.32
CA ARG A 231 -10.93 -11.79 14.57
C ARG A 231 -12.18 -12.68 14.64
N PRO A 232 -12.07 -13.92 15.11
CA PRO A 232 -13.21 -14.85 15.21
C PRO A 232 -14.36 -14.36 16.07
N ARG A 233 -14.12 -13.36 16.93
CA ARG A 233 -15.13 -12.73 17.79
C ARG A 233 -15.25 -11.23 17.53
N GLY A 234 -14.98 -10.80 16.32
CA GLY A 234 -15.10 -9.41 15.92
C GLY A 234 -16.54 -8.90 15.99
N ARG A 235 -16.70 -7.61 15.78
CA ARG A 235 -17.99 -6.94 15.72
C ARG A 235 -18.17 -6.32 14.36
N PHE A 236 -19.40 -6.21 13.91
CA PHE A 236 -19.75 -5.48 12.70
C PHE A 236 -20.25 -4.09 13.09
N ASN A 237 -19.65 -3.05 12.53
CA ASN A 237 -19.93 -1.66 12.90
C ASN A 237 -20.74 -0.97 11.81
N ILE A 238 -21.77 -0.25 12.27
CA ILE A 238 -22.59 0.65 11.45
C ILE A 238 -22.31 2.07 11.95
N LEU A 239 -22.01 2.99 11.04
CA LEU A 239 -21.78 4.39 11.36
C LEU A 239 -22.99 5.23 11.10
N TYR A 240 -23.32 6.08 12.06
CA TYR A 240 -24.24 7.19 11.85
C TYR A 240 -23.44 8.48 11.61
N ARG A 241 -23.74 9.17 10.52
CA ARG A 241 -23.17 10.48 10.20
C ARG A 241 -24.28 11.52 10.15
N ASN A 242 -24.04 12.66 10.77
CA ASN A 242 -24.93 13.81 10.75
C ASN A 242 -24.11 15.06 10.42
N ASP A 243 -24.33 15.62 9.23
CA ASP A 243 -23.65 16.82 8.73
C ASP A 243 -24.47 18.10 8.94
N ASN A 244 -25.60 18.02 9.64
CA ASN A 244 -26.56 19.12 9.86
C ASN A 244 -27.19 19.69 8.58
N LEU A 245 -27.08 19.01 7.44
CA LEU A 245 -27.70 19.43 6.16
C LEU A 245 -29.08 18.80 5.92
N GLY A 246 -29.50 17.90 6.79
CA GLY A 246 -30.79 17.21 6.71
C GLY A 246 -30.71 15.75 6.32
N ASN A 247 -31.83 15.07 6.40
CA ASN A 247 -31.96 13.62 6.25
C ASN A 247 -31.66 13.10 4.82
N SER A 248 -31.82 13.95 3.81
CA SER A 248 -31.59 13.59 2.41
C SER A 248 -30.14 13.82 1.95
N SER A 249 -29.31 14.41 2.79
CA SER A 249 -27.90 14.65 2.46
C SER A 249 -27.13 13.32 2.25
N ALA A 250 -26.23 13.32 1.27
CA ALA A 250 -25.32 12.18 1.03
C ALA A 250 -24.44 11.84 2.25
N ASN A 251 -24.20 12.82 3.13
CA ASN A 251 -23.38 12.64 4.34
C ASN A 251 -24.21 12.36 5.61
N THR A 252 -25.53 12.39 5.52
CA THR A 252 -26.43 12.09 6.64
C THR A 252 -27.01 10.69 6.50
N GLY A 253 -27.08 9.96 7.60
CA GLY A 253 -27.65 8.61 7.67
C GLY A 253 -26.67 7.58 8.21
N PHE A 254 -27.03 6.31 8.04
CA PHE A 254 -26.22 5.20 8.48
C PHE A 254 -25.38 4.66 7.32
N PHE A 255 -24.15 4.23 7.65
CA PHE A 255 -23.17 3.79 6.65
C PHE A 255 -22.48 2.50 7.09
N VAL A 256 -22.13 1.70 6.10
CA VAL A 256 -21.25 0.53 6.26
C VAL A 256 -20.00 0.71 5.42
N TYR A 257 -18.87 0.17 5.90
CA TYR A 257 -17.60 0.24 5.20
C TYR A 257 -17.46 -0.93 4.23
N PHE A 258 -16.91 -0.68 3.04
CA PHE A 258 -16.68 -1.72 2.05
C PHE A 258 -15.31 -1.59 1.39
N LYS A 259 -14.83 -2.70 0.86
CA LYS A 259 -13.59 -2.81 0.10
C LYS A 259 -13.76 -3.66 -1.15
N GLN A 260 -13.02 -3.30 -2.19
CA GLN A 260 -12.87 -4.12 -3.39
C GLN A 260 -12.04 -5.37 -3.10
N GLY A 261 -12.37 -6.48 -3.77
CA GLY A 261 -11.68 -7.75 -3.65
C GLY A 261 -12.27 -8.65 -2.57
N SER A 262 -11.56 -9.74 -2.28
CA SER A 262 -11.98 -10.76 -1.33
C SER A 262 -10.94 -10.98 -0.25
N LEU A 263 -11.38 -11.08 0.99
CA LEU A 263 -10.55 -11.49 2.12
C LEU A 263 -10.43 -13.02 2.13
N ASN A 264 -9.21 -13.49 2.02
CA ASN A 264 -8.89 -14.92 2.03
C ASN A 264 -7.95 -15.21 3.21
N ASN A 265 -7.79 -16.48 3.53
CA ASN A 265 -6.82 -16.92 4.52
C ASN A 265 -6.17 -18.23 4.12
N ILE A 266 -4.97 -18.45 4.63
CA ILE A 266 -4.24 -19.72 4.56
C ILE A 266 -3.80 -20.12 5.96
N GLU A 267 -3.80 -21.42 6.22
CA GLU A 267 -3.20 -21.99 7.42
C GLU A 267 -1.94 -22.76 7.06
N PHE A 268 -0.93 -22.62 7.88
CA PHE A 268 0.31 -23.38 7.77
C PHE A 268 0.85 -23.77 9.13
N ASN A 269 1.64 -24.84 9.16
CA ASN A 269 2.24 -25.35 10.38
C ASN A 269 3.77 -25.35 10.27
N LEU A 270 4.42 -24.74 11.22
CA LEU A 270 5.86 -24.70 11.37
C LEU A 270 6.25 -25.63 12.52
N ALA A 271 6.46 -26.92 12.21
CA ALA A 271 6.75 -27.95 13.19
C ALA A 271 8.10 -27.72 13.90
N GLU A 272 9.09 -27.22 13.13
CA GLU A 272 10.44 -26.95 13.61
C GLU A 272 10.67 -25.47 13.82
N SER A 273 11.30 -25.14 14.96
CA SER A 273 11.72 -23.77 15.29
C SER A 273 13.05 -23.46 14.58
N LEU A 274 12.94 -22.89 13.37
CA LEU A 274 14.09 -22.51 12.56
C LEU A 274 14.22 -20.99 12.46
N PRO A 275 15.42 -20.42 12.67
CA PRO A 275 15.65 -18.99 12.54
C PRO A 275 15.52 -18.55 11.06
N ASN A 276 15.14 -17.31 10.85
CA ASN A 276 14.99 -16.70 9.51
C ASN A 276 14.07 -17.50 8.56
N ARG A 277 13.05 -18.16 9.12
CA ARG A 277 12.10 -18.96 8.33
C ARG A 277 11.36 -18.09 7.32
N VAL A 278 11.28 -18.57 6.08
CA VAL A 278 10.49 -17.93 5.01
C VAL A 278 9.30 -18.80 4.67
N VAL A 279 8.12 -18.21 4.61
CA VAL A 279 6.89 -18.86 4.14
C VAL A 279 6.41 -18.15 2.90
N ASN A 280 6.32 -18.87 1.78
CA ASN A 280 5.92 -18.33 0.50
C ASN A 280 4.38 -18.38 0.37
N VAL A 281 3.78 -17.24 0.08
CA VAL A 281 2.34 -17.11 -0.19
C VAL A 281 2.18 -16.86 -1.70
N ASN A 282 1.86 -17.94 -2.44
CA ASN A 282 1.87 -17.95 -3.91
C ASN A 282 0.50 -17.60 -4.50
N PHE A 283 -0.13 -16.55 -4.02
CA PHE A 283 -1.37 -16.00 -4.58
C PHE A 283 -1.08 -14.65 -5.20
N ASP A 284 -1.60 -14.42 -6.40
CA ASP A 284 -1.39 -13.19 -7.15
C ASP A 284 -2.25 -12.05 -6.62
N ASN A 285 -1.81 -10.81 -6.86
CA ASN A 285 -2.53 -9.58 -6.55
C ASN A 285 -2.95 -9.43 -5.08
N ILE A 286 -2.07 -9.81 -4.15
CA ILE A 286 -2.27 -9.56 -2.72
C ILE A 286 -2.13 -8.05 -2.46
N ASN A 287 -3.14 -7.47 -1.80
CA ASN A 287 -3.13 -6.06 -1.45
C ASN A 287 -2.01 -5.69 -0.48
N ASN A 288 -1.58 -4.43 -0.56
CA ASN A 288 -0.46 -3.95 0.24
C ASN A 288 -0.78 -3.82 1.73
N THR A 289 -2.02 -3.52 2.11
CA THR A 289 -2.40 -3.10 3.47
C THR A 289 -3.18 -4.13 4.27
N ASP A 290 -3.87 -5.04 3.62
CA ASP A 290 -4.82 -5.95 4.29
C ASP A 290 -4.21 -7.32 4.50
N THR A 291 -3.24 -7.39 5.42
CA THR A 291 -2.52 -8.63 5.76
C THR A 291 -2.39 -8.76 7.28
N TRP A 292 -2.82 -9.89 7.83
CA TRP A 292 -2.79 -10.16 9.27
C TRP A 292 -2.34 -11.60 9.55
N LEU A 293 -1.47 -11.76 10.53
CA LEU A 293 -0.94 -13.08 10.92
C LEU A 293 -1.27 -13.37 12.39
N TYR A 294 -1.88 -14.53 12.60
CA TYR A 294 -2.22 -15.03 13.93
C TYR A 294 -1.58 -16.39 14.21
N GLY A 295 -1.04 -16.57 15.41
CA GLY A 295 -0.73 -17.88 15.97
C GLY A 295 -2.03 -18.57 16.41
N LEU A 296 -2.11 -19.87 16.21
CA LEU A 296 -3.26 -20.68 16.58
C LEU A 296 -2.89 -21.66 17.70
N ASN A 297 -3.77 -21.79 18.67
CA ASN A 297 -3.64 -22.83 19.68
C ASN A 297 -4.01 -24.23 19.11
N SER A 298 -3.93 -25.26 19.96
CA SER A 298 -4.28 -26.64 19.58
C SER A 298 -5.73 -26.80 19.08
N GLN A 299 -6.63 -25.91 19.48
CA GLN A 299 -8.04 -25.92 19.08
C GLN A 299 -8.29 -25.10 17.77
N GLY A 300 -7.25 -24.52 17.17
CA GLY A 300 -7.38 -23.70 15.97
C GLY A 300 -7.92 -22.28 16.22
N VAL A 301 -7.98 -21.86 17.47
CA VAL A 301 -8.36 -20.50 17.86
C VAL A 301 -7.12 -19.62 17.91
N SER A 302 -7.22 -18.37 17.41
CA SER A 302 -6.11 -17.42 17.50
C SER A 302 -5.85 -17.01 18.93
N ASP A 303 -4.63 -17.23 19.38
CA ASP A 303 -4.12 -16.91 20.73
C ASP A 303 -3.00 -15.88 20.72
N ALA A 304 -2.30 -15.72 19.62
CA ALA A 304 -1.20 -14.78 19.47
C ALA A 304 -1.34 -13.94 18.22
N VAL A 305 -1.12 -12.64 18.36
CA VAL A 305 -1.05 -11.68 17.23
C VAL A 305 0.42 -11.53 16.83
N TRP A 306 0.67 -11.57 15.53
CA TRP A 306 1.97 -11.26 14.94
C TRP A 306 1.90 -9.96 14.17
N ASN A 307 2.83 -9.05 14.42
CA ASN A 307 2.83 -7.71 13.83
C ASN A 307 3.82 -7.62 12.65
N SER A 308 3.35 -7.04 11.56
CA SER A 308 4.20 -6.78 10.39
C SER A 308 5.10 -5.58 10.64
N VAL A 309 6.39 -5.73 10.33
CA VAL A 309 7.40 -4.67 10.42
C VAL A 309 8.12 -4.51 9.08
N PRO A 310 8.62 -3.30 8.77
CA PRO A 310 9.32 -3.05 7.50
C PRO A 310 10.60 -3.89 7.34
N ALA A 311 11.33 -4.13 8.43
CA ALA A 311 12.53 -4.95 8.46
C ALA A 311 12.69 -5.61 9.84
N ILE A 312 12.95 -6.93 9.86
CA ILE A 312 13.15 -7.69 11.11
C ILE A 312 14.54 -7.43 11.70
N ALA A 313 15.56 -7.34 10.85
CA ALA A 313 16.95 -7.14 11.24
C ALA A 313 17.35 -5.65 11.25
N GLY A 314 16.50 -4.78 11.78
CA GLY A 314 16.74 -3.34 11.75
C GLY A 314 16.83 -2.71 13.13
N VAL A 315 17.62 -1.64 13.22
CA VAL A 315 17.80 -0.84 14.45
C VAL A 315 16.45 -0.27 14.94
N ASN A 316 15.52 -0.02 14.04
CA ASN A 316 14.20 0.52 14.35
C ASN A 316 13.35 -0.40 15.24
N ILE A 317 13.51 -1.72 15.15
CA ILE A 317 12.76 -2.67 15.95
C ILE A 317 13.18 -2.59 17.42
N ALA A 318 14.47 -2.44 17.69
CA ALA A 318 15.00 -2.38 19.04
C ALA A 318 14.49 -1.17 19.83
N TYR A 319 14.17 -0.07 19.16
CA TYR A 319 13.72 1.17 19.80
C TYR A 319 12.20 1.33 19.86
N THR A 320 11.47 0.79 18.88
CA THR A 320 10.02 1.06 18.76
C THR A 320 9.14 -0.04 19.33
N GLN A 321 9.61 -1.29 19.42
CA GLN A 321 8.79 -2.44 19.84
C GLN A 321 9.56 -3.40 20.74
N SER A 322 10.18 -2.89 21.78
CA SER A 322 10.96 -3.70 22.72
C SER A 322 10.13 -4.75 23.49
N SER A 323 8.84 -4.54 23.64
CA SER A 323 7.91 -5.42 24.36
C SER A 323 7.24 -6.48 23.48
N ASP A 324 7.08 -6.21 22.19
CA ASP A 324 6.44 -7.15 21.26
C ASP A 324 7.50 -7.81 20.38
N ARG A 325 7.62 -9.11 20.50
CA ARG A 325 8.60 -9.92 19.77
C ARG A 325 7.96 -10.82 18.70
N ASN A 326 6.64 -10.85 18.62
CA ASN A 326 5.93 -11.59 17.58
C ASN A 326 5.88 -10.77 16.30
N LEU A 327 7.02 -10.69 15.61
CA LEU A 327 7.22 -9.84 14.47
C LEU A 327 7.51 -10.65 13.21
N TYR A 328 7.01 -10.18 12.08
CA TYR A 328 7.33 -10.73 10.77
C TYR A 328 7.46 -9.59 9.73
N GLN A 329 8.19 -9.87 8.67
CA GLN A 329 8.38 -8.97 7.55
C GLN A 329 7.70 -9.54 6.32
N ILE A 330 7.06 -8.68 5.53
CA ILE A 330 6.46 -9.05 4.25
C ILE A 330 7.38 -8.57 3.14
N ASN A 331 7.81 -9.50 2.29
CA ASN A 331 8.59 -9.21 1.11
C ASN A 331 7.72 -9.36 -0.14
N THR A 332 7.67 -8.34 -0.98
CA THR A 332 6.94 -8.37 -2.24
C THR A 332 7.68 -9.20 -3.29
N ARG A 333 6.95 -10.06 -4.00
CA ARG A 333 7.42 -10.86 -5.15
C ARG A 333 6.72 -10.41 -6.44
N SER A 334 7.11 -11.02 -7.57
CA SER A 334 6.39 -10.82 -8.82
C SER A 334 4.90 -11.17 -8.68
N ASN A 335 4.06 -10.56 -9.53
CA ASN A 335 2.61 -10.69 -9.51
C ASN A 335 1.94 -10.33 -8.17
N ASP A 336 2.60 -9.48 -7.36
CA ASP A 336 2.14 -9.10 -6.02
C ASP A 336 1.94 -10.28 -5.05
N GLN A 337 2.65 -11.38 -5.29
CA GLN A 337 2.84 -12.46 -4.33
C GLN A 337 3.74 -11.98 -3.19
N ILE A 338 3.74 -12.68 -2.07
CA ILE A 338 4.52 -12.28 -0.90
C ILE A 338 5.27 -13.45 -0.26
N ASP A 339 6.36 -13.10 0.41
CA ASP A 339 7.05 -13.98 1.34
C ASP A 339 6.92 -13.41 2.74
N LEU A 340 6.58 -14.26 3.70
CA LEU A 340 6.61 -13.95 5.13
C LEU A 340 7.97 -14.37 5.67
N LEU A 341 8.78 -13.41 6.12
CA LEU A 341 10.07 -13.64 6.74
C LEU A 341 9.93 -13.47 8.25
N PHE A 342 10.40 -14.44 9.01
CA PHE A 342 10.38 -14.46 10.46
C PHE A 342 11.77 -14.19 11.07
N GLY A 343 11.80 -13.91 12.35
CA GLY A 343 13.01 -13.57 13.06
C GLY A 343 13.95 -14.75 13.36
N ASP A 344 15.13 -14.41 13.88
CA ASP A 344 16.19 -15.32 14.28
C ASP A 344 16.26 -15.57 15.80
N GLY A 345 15.35 -14.97 16.58
CA GLY A 345 15.34 -15.03 18.03
C GLY A 345 16.04 -13.85 18.72
N SER A 346 16.83 -13.05 18.00
CA SER A 346 17.52 -11.89 18.57
C SER A 346 16.56 -10.72 18.82
N PHE A 347 15.88 -10.23 17.78
CA PHE A 347 14.91 -9.13 17.85
C PHE A 347 13.46 -9.59 17.77
N ALA A 348 13.19 -10.63 17.01
CA ALA A 348 11.88 -11.22 16.85
C ALA A 348 11.89 -12.70 17.20
N ASN A 349 10.78 -13.21 17.68
CA ASN A 349 10.64 -14.61 18.05
C ASN A 349 10.80 -15.51 16.82
N ILE A 350 11.41 -16.69 17.05
CA ILE A 350 11.43 -17.76 16.06
C ILE A 350 10.03 -18.37 16.00
N PRO A 351 9.43 -18.53 14.82
CA PRO A 351 8.08 -19.06 14.71
C PRO A 351 8.05 -20.55 14.97
N GLN A 352 7.05 -21.03 15.71
CA GLN A 352 6.76 -22.44 15.91
C GLN A 352 5.26 -22.65 16.10
N GLY A 353 4.68 -23.71 15.55
CA GLY A 353 3.28 -24.06 15.68
C GLY A 353 2.44 -23.72 14.47
N ARG A 354 1.13 -23.62 14.69
CA ARG A 354 0.14 -23.36 13.64
C ARG A 354 -0.14 -21.87 13.52
N TYR A 355 -0.30 -21.42 12.27
CA TYR A 355 -0.57 -20.03 11.93
C TYR A 355 -1.72 -19.93 10.97
N ARG A 356 -2.46 -18.81 11.04
CA ARG A 356 -3.44 -18.40 10.05
C ARG A 356 -3.06 -17.01 9.55
N PHE A 357 -2.85 -16.90 8.24
CA PHE A 357 -2.53 -15.66 7.57
C PHE A 357 -3.73 -15.21 6.74
N TYR A 358 -4.25 -14.03 7.03
CA TYR A 358 -5.29 -13.39 6.25
C TYR A 358 -4.67 -12.41 5.26
N TYR A 359 -5.22 -12.37 4.07
CA TYR A 359 -4.82 -11.43 3.04
C TYR A 359 -6.01 -11.07 2.15
N ARG A 360 -6.04 -9.83 1.65
CA ARG A 360 -7.02 -9.40 0.67
C ARG A 360 -6.44 -9.57 -0.73
N GLN A 361 -7.24 -10.11 -1.62
CA GLN A 361 -6.91 -10.30 -3.02
C GLN A 361 -7.89 -9.52 -3.89
N SER A 362 -7.40 -8.77 -4.86
CA SER A 362 -8.18 -8.02 -5.84
C SER A 362 -7.73 -8.38 -7.26
N ASN A 363 -8.37 -7.83 -8.27
CA ASN A 363 -7.95 -8.01 -9.66
C ASN A 363 -6.74 -7.13 -10.06
N GLY A 364 -6.20 -6.34 -9.13
CA GLY A 364 -5.05 -5.46 -9.37
C GLY A 364 -5.36 -4.22 -10.21
N LEU A 365 -6.60 -4.01 -10.60
CA LEU A 365 -7.03 -2.86 -11.36
C LEU A 365 -7.46 -1.71 -10.44
N THR A 366 -7.21 -0.49 -10.89
CA THR A 366 -7.62 0.73 -10.20
C THR A 366 -8.89 1.26 -10.86
N TYR A 367 -9.99 1.28 -10.11
CA TYR A 367 -11.26 1.75 -10.61
C TYR A 367 -11.64 3.09 -10.01
N LYS A 368 -12.34 3.89 -10.82
CA LYS A 368 -13.12 5.02 -10.34
C LYS A 368 -14.57 4.57 -10.22
N ILE A 369 -15.00 4.25 -9.02
CA ILE A 369 -16.34 3.74 -8.75
C ILE A 369 -17.31 4.91 -8.62
N THR A 370 -18.33 4.94 -9.48
CA THR A 370 -19.38 5.97 -9.46
C THR A 370 -20.61 5.51 -8.70
N PRO A 371 -21.45 6.43 -8.19
CA PRO A 371 -22.69 6.08 -7.51
C PRO A 371 -23.66 5.22 -8.33
N GLU A 372 -23.63 5.34 -9.66
CA GLU A 372 -24.53 4.61 -10.57
C GLU A 372 -24.18 3.12 -10.66
N GLU A 373 -22.93 2.76 -10.39
CA GLU A 373 -22.44 1.38 -10.49
C GLU A 373 -22.74 0.52 -9.26
N ILE A 374 -22.96 1.16 -8.10
CA ILE A 374 -23.28 0.45 -6.85
C ILE A 374 -24.56 1.02 -6.26
N GLN A 375 -25.70 0.45 -6.63
CA GLN A 375 -27.02 0.85 -6.14
C GLN A 375 -27.84 -0.35 -5.71
N ASN A 376 -28.64 -0.16 -4.67
CA ASN A 376 -29.64 -1.14 -4.18
C ASN A 376 -29.04 -2.53 -3.88
N ILE A 377 -27.80 -2.58 -3.38
CA ILE A 377 -27.18 -3.84 -2.99
C ILE A 377 -27.79 -4.34 -1.69
N SER A 378 -28.19 -5.60 -1.66
CA SER A 378 -28.72 -6.26 -0.45
C SER A 378 -27.59 -6.95 0.31
N VAL A 379 -27.41 -6.58 1.57
CA VAL A 379 -26.38 -7.13 2.46
C VAL A 379 -27.06 -7.78 3.67
N PRO A 380 -27.21 -9.11 3.70
CA PRO A 380 -27.73 -9.83 4.87
C PRO A 380 -26.63 -9.99 5.92
N ILE A 381 -26.89 -9.56 7.14
CA ILE A 381 -26.00 -9.65 8.30
C ILE A 381 -26.61 -10.53 9.35
N SER A 382 -26.03 -11.70 9.58
CA SER A 382 -26.44 -12.58 10.68
C SER A 382 -25.89 -12.05 12.00
N TYR A 383 -26.74 -11.93 13.01
CA TYR A 383 -26.35 -11.47 14.33
C TYR A 383 -27.05 -12.30 15.42
N VAL A 384 -26.54 -12.22 16.65
CA VAL A 384 -27.16 -12.85 17.80
C VAL A 384 -28.06 -11.83 18.49
N SER A 385 -29.39 -12.11 18.49
CA SER A 385 -30.36 -11.25 19.18
C SER A 385 -30.21 -11.33 20.69
N ARG A 386 -30.87 -10.40 21.41
CA ARG A 386 -30.91 -10.44 22.88
C ARG A 386 -31.52 -11.70 23.45
N SER A 387 -32.41 -12.36 22.69
CA SER A 387 -32.99 -13.65 23.06
C SER A 387 -32.01 -14.83 22.87
N GLY A 388 -30.82 -14.59 22.33
CA GLY A 388 -29.84 -15.63 22.02
C GLY A 388 -30.09 -16.38 20.71
N ARG A 389 -31.07 -15.95 19.89
CA ARG A 389 -31.34 -16.51 18.57
C ARG A 389 -30.49 -15.84 17.52
N VAL A 390 -30.13 -16.58 16.48
CA VAL A 390 -29.49 -16.03 15.31
C VAL A 390 -30.58 -15.45 14.40
N GLU A 391 -30.50 -14.15 14.20
CA GLU A 391 -31.42 -13.37 13.36
C GLU A 391 -30.63 -12.74 12.20
N VAL A 392 -31.34 -12.23 11.20
CA VAL A 392 -30.74 -11.61 10.03
C VAL A 392 -31.24 -10.19 9.89
N LEU A 393 -30.29 -9.24 9.96
CA LEU A 393 -30.51 -7.84 9.55
C LEU A 393 -30.15 -7.71 8.08
N THR A 394 -31.09 -7.35 7.24
CA THR A 394 -30.84 -7.09 5.82
C THR A 394 -30.75 -5.59 5.62
N LEU A 395 -29.60 -5.14 5.14
CA LEU A 395 -29.35 -3.78 4.76
C LEU A 395 -29.43 -3.64 3.23
N ARG A 396 -30.23 -2.70 2.73
CA ARG A 396 -30.08 -2.23 1.34
C ARG A 396 -29.21 -1.01 1.33
N VAL A 397 -28.15 -1.07 0.51
CA VAL A 397 -27.10 -0.05 0.53
C VAL A 397 -26.81 0.45 -0.88
N SER A 398 -26.46 1.72 -0.97
CA SER A 398 -26.06 2.37 -2.22
C SER A 398 -24.86 3.30 -1.99
N LEU A 399 -24.09 3.51 -3.05
CA LEU A 399 -23.00 4.48 -3.07
C LEU A 399 -23.55 5.87 -3.44
N TYR A 400 -23.19 6.90 -2.68
CA TYR A 400 -23.64 8.28 -2.89
C TYR A 400 -22.54 9.26 -3.32
N TYR A 401 -21.29 8.78 -3.41
CA TYR A 401 -20.15 9.61 -3.82
C TYR A 401 -19.14 8.77 -4.59
N THR A 402 -18.41 9.42 -5.48
CA THR A 402 -17.40 8.75 -6.29
C THR A 402 -16.17 8.37 -5.45
N ILE A 403 -15.68 7.16 -5.64
CA ILE A 403 -14.47 6.63 -5.01
C ILE A 403 -13.39 6.47 -6.06
N ALA A 404 -12.20 7.01 -5.77
CA ALA A 404 -11.02 6.93 -6.63
C ALA A 404 -9.74 6.83 -5.79
N ASN A 405 -9.73 5.92 -4.81
CA ASN A 405 -8.62 5.75 -3.86
C ASN A 405 -7.82 4.46 -4.06
N ALA A 406 -8.13 3.69 -5.09
CA ALA A 406 -7.31 2.56 -5.50
C ALA A 406 -5.96 3.03 -6.05
N THR A 407 -4.91 2.30 -5.75
CA THR A 407 -3.59 2.55 -6.33
C THR A 407 -3.03 1.28 -6.95
N ALA A 408 -2.43 1.40 -8.13
CA ALA A 408 -1.75 0.31 -8.79
C ALA A 408 -0.46 -0.07 -8.02
N ARG A 409 0.04 -1.26 -8.30
CA ARG A 409 1.37 -1.67 -7.86
C ARG A 409 2.43 -0.75 -8.48
N GLU A 410 3.54 -0.57 -7.79
CA GLU A 410 4.65 0.20 -8.32
C GLU A 410 5.19 -0.40 -9.62
N SER A 411 5.37 0.45 -10.62
CA SER A 411 6.01 0.11 -11.88
C SER A 411 7.51 -0.14 -11.69
N LEU A 412 8.17 -0.73 -12.67
CA LEU A 412 9.61 -0.97 -12.62
C LEU A 412 10.39 0.34 -12.56
N GLU A 413 9.95 1.36 -13.30
CA GLU A 413 10.57 2.69 -13.32
C GLU A 413 10.42 3.41 -11.98
N GLU A 414 9.25 3.29 -11.35
CA GLU A 414 9.06 3.86 -10.02
C GLU A 414 9.97 3.19 -8.98
N ILE A 415 10.13 1.87 -9.05
CA ILE A 415 11.03 1.14 -8.14
C ILE A 415 12.48 1.58 -8.36
N ARG A 416 12.94 1.68 -9.63
CA ARG A 416 14.28 2.17 -9.97
C ARG A 416 14.56 3.55 -9.40
N THR A 417 13.56 4.43 -9.43
CA THR A 417 13.70 5.80 -8.93
C THR A 417 13.60 5.85 -7.39
N LYS A 418 12.60 5.20 -6.80
CA LYS A 418 12.32 5.31 -5.37
C LYS A 418 13.29 4.52 -4.49
N ALA A 419 13.76 3.36 -4.94
CA ALA A 419 14.58 2.49 -4.12
C ALA A 419 15.93 3.15 -3.75
N PRO A 420 16.70 3.75 -4.67
CA PRO A 420 17.90 4.52 -4.31
C PRO A 420 17.59 5.73 -3.42
N GLN A 421 16.50 6.46 -3.70
CA GLN A 421 16.10 7.62 -2.89
C GLN A 421 15.83 7.24 -1.44
N GLN A 422 15.09 6.15 -1.21
CA GLN A 422 14.84 5.68 0.16
C GLN A 422 16.14 5.21 0.85
N TYR A 423 17.04 4.59 0.12
CA TYR A 423 18.34 4.20 0.66
C TYR A 423 19.13 5.40 1.18
N TYR A 424 19.14 6.53 0.47
CA TYR A 424 19.80 7.75 0.91
C TYR A 424 19.23 8.32 2.21
N THR A 425 17.92 8.20 2.44
CA THR A 425 17.29 8.66 3.69
C THR A 425 17.58 7.75 4.88
N GLN A 426 17.97 6.48 4.64
CA GLN A 426 18.13 5.45 5.67
C GLN A 426 16.93 5.35 6.64
N ASN A 427 15.72 5.59 6.13
CA ASN A 427 14.47 5.67 6.90
C ASN A 427 14.49 6.71 8.03
N ARG A 428 15.22 7.80 7.84
CA ARG A 428 15.30 8.92 8.79
C ARG A 428 14.81 10.19 8.15
N MET A 429 14.32 11.11 8.96
CA MET A 429 13.92 12.46 8.56
C MET A 429 14.84 13.47 9.29
N ILE A 430 16.01 13.70 8.77
CA ILE A 430 17.02 14.59 9.37
C ILE A 430 17.20 15.84 8.51
N THR A 431 17.36 15.66 7.21
CA THR A 431 17.56 16.75 6.25
C THR A 431 16.25 17.19 5.60
N GLY A 432 16.20 18.38 5.02
CA GLY A 432 15.03 18.84 4.27
C GLY A 432 14.67 17.91 3.10
N GLU A 433 15.67 17.27 2.50
CA GLU A 433 15.47 16.32 1.41
C GLU A 433 14.83 15.01 1.92
N ASP A 434 15.21 14.52 3.08
CA ASP A 434 14.59 13.35 3.69
C ASP A 434 13.08 13.57 3.91
N TYR A 435 12.67 14.79 4.30
CA TYR A 435 11.25 15.16 4.44
C TYR A 435 10.51 15.24 3.10
N ASN A 436 11.19 15.45 1.99
CA ASN A 436 10.59 15.37 0.66
C ASN A 436 10.41 13.91 0.21
N ILE A 437 11.41 13.07 0.46
CA ILE A 437 11.51 11.71 -0.07
C ILE A 437 10.68 10.73 0.77
N LEU A 438 10.84 10.70 2.09
CA LEU A 438 10.27 9.66 2.93
C LEU A 438 8.73 9.59 2.90
N PRO A 439 7.96 10.70 2.94
CA PRO A 439 6.52 10.64 2.79
C PRO A 439 6.09 10.02 1.45
N TYR A 440 6.80 10.36 0.39
CA TYR A 440 6.53 9.86 -0.96
C TYR A 440 6.83 8.37 -1.10
N THR A 441 7.90 7.88 -0.48
CA THR A 441 8.25 6.45 -0.50
C THR A 441 7.47 5.63 0.52
N ALA A 442 7.11 6.20 1.67
CA ALA A 442 6.40 5.50 2.75
C ALA A 442 4.90 5.31 2.47
N PHE A 443 4.24 6.31 1.87
CA PHE A 443 2.78 6.29 1.66
C PHE A 443 2.42 6.22 0.17
N SER A 444 1.65 5.21 -0.22
CA SER A 444 1.23 5.01 -1.61
C SER A 444 0.26 6.08 -2.13
N THR A 445 -0.47 6.73 -1.22
CA THR A 445 -1.44 7.78 -1.56
C THR A 445 -0.82 9.15 -1.76
N VAL A 446 0.44 9.34 -1.37
CA VAL A 446 1.15 10.60 -1.55
C VAL A 446 1.73 10.67 -2.95
N LEU A 447 1.21 11.55 -3.78
CA LEU A 447 1.70 11.78 -5.14
C LEU A 447 2.90 12.72 -5.18
N LYS A 448 2.96 13.70 -4.28
CA LYS A 448 4.03 14.68 -4.20
C LYS A 448 4.16 15.23 -2.78
N ALA A 449 5.38 15.36 -2.31
CA ALA A 449 5.69 15.98 -1.02
C ALA A 449 6.73 17.09 -1.22
N LYS A 450 6.60 18.18 -0.48
CA LYS A 450 7.58 19.27 -0.43
C LYS A 450 7.74 19.71 1.02
N ALA A 451 8.93 19.55 1.54
CA ALA A 451 9.27 20.06 2.87
C ALA A 451 9.41 21.58 2.83
N VAL A 452 8.77 22.25 3.76
CA VAL A 452 8.87 23.69 3.94
C VAL A 452 9.26 23.95 5.40
N ASN A 453 10.43 24.49 5.62
CA ASN A 453 10.85 24.85 6.95
C ASN A 453 10.25 26.20 7.37
N ARG A 454 10.37 26.55 8.64
CA ARG A 454 9.84 27.78 9.18
C ARG A 454 10.39 29.03 8.49
N THR A 455 11.65 29.01 8.10
CA THR A 455 12.28 30.14 7.39
C THR A 455 11.86 30.21 5.93
N SER A 456 11.60 29.09 5.27
CA SER A 456 11.17 29.05 3.88
C SER A 456 9.68 29.35 3.69
N SER A 457 8.87 29.23 4.72
CA SER A 457 7.43 29.56 4.64
C SER A 457 7.16 31.05 4.41
N GLY A 458 8.15 31.88 4.60
CA GLY A 458 8.03 33.33 4.51
C GLY A 458 7.41 33.99 5.74
N ILE A 459 6.50 33.29 6.42
CA ILE A 459 5.77 33.83 7.58
C ILE A 459 6.75 34.21 8.71
N SER A 460 7.61 33.28 9.10
CA SER A 460 8.57 33.53 10.18
C SER A 460 9.61 34.62 9.83
N ARG A 461 9.98 34.74 8.55
CA ARG A 461 10.85 35.81 8.07
C ARG A 461 10.19 37.17 8.16
N PHE A 462 8.93 37.26 7.79
CA PHE A 462 8.19 38.51 7.76
C PHE A 462 7.74 38.96 9.16
N LEU A 463 7.56 38.03 10.07
CA LEU A 463 7.20 38.26 11.45
C LEU A 463 8.42 38.39 12.37
N ASP A 464 9.62 38.05 11.90
CA ASP A 464 10.85 38.21 12.65
C ASP A 464 11.32 39.67 12.58
N VAL A 465 11.18 40.37 13.68
CA VAL A 465 11.57 41.78 13.79
C VAL A 465 13.08 41.98 13.67
N LEU A 466 13.86 40.96 14.04
CA LEU A 466 15.32 41.01 13.99
C LEU A 466 15.85 40.73 12.58
N ASP A 467 15.15 39.92 11.80
CA ASP A 467 15.56 39.54 10.43
C ASP A 467 14.46 39.79 9.41
N VAL A 468 13.89 40.96 9.42
CA VAL A 468 12.81 41.35 8.48
C VAL A 468 13.24 41.24 7.03
N THR A 469 14.54 41.45 6.74
CA THR A 469 15.11 41.33 5.40
C THR A 469 15.44 39.88 5.01
N GLY A 470 15.43 38.96 5.98
CA GLY A 470 15.86 37.61 5.79
C GLY A 470 17.34 37.43 5.49
N LYS A 471 18.19 38.35 6.05
CA LYS A 471 19.63 38.33 5.83
C LYS A 471 20.30 37.12 6.44
N TYR A 472 19.80 36.66 7.58
CA TYR A 472 20.35 35.53 8.34
C TYR A 472 19.60 34.23 8.12
N SER A 473 18.40 34.28 7.58
CA SER A 473 17.69 33.08 7.12
C SER A 473 18.29 32.68 5.77
N SER A 474 18.49 31.37 5.52
CA SER A 474 19.15 30.85 4.31
C SER A 474 18.32 31.10 3.05
N THR A 475 18.29 32.35 2.62
CA THR A 475 17.53 32.78 1.44
C THR A 475 18.06 32.21 0.15
N ASN A 476 19.38 32.02 0.08
CA ASN A 476 20.03 31.52 -1.13
C ASN A 476 19.66 30.10 -1.49
N ILE A 477 19.41 29.25 -0.49
CA ILE A 477 18.93 27.87 -0.71
C ILE A 477 17.56 27.88 -1.39
N PHE A 478 16.71 28.82 -1.00
CA PHE A 478 15.35 28.92 -1.55
C PHE A 478 15.28 29.66 -2.88
N ALA A 479 16.29 30.47 -3.21
CA ALA A 479 16.35 31.12 -4.53
C ALA A 479 16.48 30.09 -5.66
N GLN A 480 17.25 29.04 -5.43
CA GLN A 480 17.42 27.95 -6.39
C GLN A 480 16.18 27.06 -6.51
N ASP A 481 15.42 26.94 -5.43
CA ASP A 481 14.19 26.13 -5.37
C ASP A 481 12.95 26.86 -5.88
N GLY A 482 13.07 28.06 -6.43
CA GLY A 482 11.94 28.78 -7.03
C GLY A 482 10.97 29.43 -6.05
N PHE A 483 11.38 29.77 -4.84
CA PHE A 483 10.59 30.59 -3.92
C PHE A 483 10.56 32.05 -4.40
N LEU A 484 9.58 32.34 -5.23
CA LEU A 484 9.53 33.51 -6.09
C LEU A 484 9.32 34.83 -5.38
N TYR A 485 8.72 34.84 -4.22
CA TYR A 485 8.20 36.08 -3.61
C TYR A 485 9.02 36.61 -2.45
N ARG A 486 10.15 36.02 -2.13
CA ARG A 486 10.93 36.40 -0.96
C ARG A 486 11.32 37.86 -0.91
N ASP A 487 12.09 38.28 -1.90
CA ASP A 487 12.68 39.59 -1.89
C ASP A 487 11.75 40.65 -2.48
N GLU A 488 11.07 40.31 -3.56
CA GLU A 488 10.08 41.17 -4.17
C GLU A 488 8.88 41.44 -3.27
N PHE A 489 8.37 40.37 -2.62
CA PHE A 489 7.26 40.48 -1.71
C PHE A 489 7.62 41.34 -0.49
N ILE A 490 8.81 41.15 0.09
CA ILE A 490 9.29 41.99 1.20
C ILE A 490 9.41 43.45 0.76
N ARG A 491 9.93 43.70 -0.42
CA ARG A 491 10.03 45.07 -0.96
C ARG A 491 8.67 45.69 -1.13
N GLN A 492 7.72 45.02 -1.76
CA GLN A 492 6.37 45.52 -1.94
C GLN A 492 5.70 45.86 -0.60
N VAL A 493 5.79 44.97 0.39
CA VAL A 493 5.20 45.20 1.70
C VAL A 493 5.87 46.38 2.41
N LYS A 494 7.19 46.49 2.38
CA LYS A 494 7.91 47.59 3.02
C LYS A 494 7.62 48.94 2.40
N PHE A 495 7.47 49.00 1.10
CA PHE A 495 7.14 50.24 0.39
C PHE A 495 5.66 50.64 0.50
N SER A 496 4.79 49.72 0.77
CA SER A 496 3.34 49.94 0.82
C SER A 496 2.82 50.41 2.16
N PHE A 497 3.57 50.22 3.25
CA PHE A 497 3.09 50.50 4.63
C PHE A 497 4.07 51.42 5.36
N GLN A 498 3.47 52.36 6.11
CA GLN A 498 4.21 53.34 6.90
C GLN A 498 4.58 52.86 8.31
N THR A 499 3.82 51.88 8.83
CA THR A 499 4.00 51.37 10.20
C THR A 499 4.24 49.83 10.17
N THR A 500 4.96 49.35 11.20
CA THR A 500 5.21 47.93 11.40
C THR A 500 3.93 47.12 11.57
N ASN A 501 2.92 47.71 12.24
CA ASN A 501 1.63 47.08 12.46
C ASN A 501 0.86 46.89 11.16
N GLU A 502 0.91 47.83 10.24
CA GLU A 502 0.29 47.71 8.91
C GLU A 502 0.96 46.65 8.08
N ILE A 503 2.30 46.56 8.15
CA ILE A 503 3.06 45.51 7.49
C ILE A 503 2.65 44.13 7.98
N TYR A 504 2.60 43.93 9.28
CA TYR A 504 2.18 42.65 9.87
C TYR A 504 0.74 42.29 9.56
N LYS A 505 -0.16 43.25 9.58
CA LYS A 505 -1.57 43.05 9.25
C LYS A 505 -1.77 42.65 7.78
N ALA A 506 -1.02 43.29 6.89
CA ALA A 506 -1.08 42.94 5.48
C ALA A 506 -0.49 41.56 5.20
N LEU A 507 0.64 41.23 5.78
CA LEU A 507 1.27 39.91 5.68
C LEU A 507 0.36 38.81 6.22
N TYR A 508 -0.26 39.04 7.38
CA TYR A 508 -1.20 38.10 7.97
C TYR A 508 -2.41 37.81 7.06
N ASN A 509 -2.94 38.87 6.43
CA ASN A 509 -4.09 38.74 5.50
C ASN A 509 -3.72 38.08 4.16
N GLN A 510 -2.45 38.13 3.75
CA GLN A 510 -2.01 37.48 2.50
C GLN A 510 -1.63 36.00 2.67
N VAL A 511 -1.33 35.61 3.90
CA VAL A 511 -0.95 34.21 4.23
C VAL A 511 -2.18 33.36 4.59
N ARG A 512 -3.32 33.99 4.82
CA ARG A 512 -4.60 33.33 5.02
C ARG A 512 -5.28 33.02 3.71
#